data_627cdb1d1c3a9c6c04739c36a858b34c
#
_entry.id   627cdb1d1c3a9c6c04739c36a858b34c
#
_cell.length_a   1.000
_cell.length_b   1.000
_cell.length_c   1.000
_cell.angle_alpha   90.00
_cell.angle_beta   90.00
_cell.angle_gamma   90.00
#
_symmetry.space_group_name_H-M   'P 1'
#
loop_
_entity.id
_entity.type
_entity.pdbx_description
1 polymer ?
#
loop_
_entity_poly.entity_id
_entity_poly.type
_entity_poly.pdbx_seq_one_letter_code
_entity_poly.pdbx_strand_id
1 'polypeptide(L)'
;MGKITIKYYPNKDLKQVGGLYPLYVQVIYNRKVLKFKAPSTLFEYVDDSILDILYEKGFLNNCSHDIEYTITILENEKIPVTSKNVSKYSKSFWDIFDENFSKLIKAELPDAPKFLTDSPYLEIKKLFEFVGFEGYDTLLNMSHKLRIIEPISMNLGVFRLDDERNFLGIDFFGGKKLNDIIEEIQYYDIYNRDDEKYINDTINTFREFIDL
;
A
#
# COMPACT_ATOMS: atom_id res chain seq x y z
N MET A 1 19.05 -9.75 -14.49
CA MET A 1 18.51 -9.66 -13.13
C MET A 1 19.44 -10.38 -12.16
N GLY A 2 19.89 -9.72 -11.10
CA GLY A 2 20.72 -10.37 -10.06
C GLY A 2 19.89 -11.37 -9.26
N LYS A 3 20.58 -12.38 -8.65
CA LYS A 3 19.91 -13.32 -7.75
C LYS A 3 19.38 -12.57 -6.53
N ILE A 4 18.08 -12.67 -6.26
CA ILE A 4 17.44 -12.17 -5.04
C ILE A 4 17.38 -13.33 -4.04
N THR A 5 17.72 -13.05 -2.78
CA THR A 5 17.57 -14.01 -1.68
C THR A 5 16.79 -13.32 -0.57
N ILE A 6 15.70 -13.92 -0.12
CA ILE A 6 14.80 -13.38 0.89
C ILE A 6 14.77 -14.31 2.09
N LYS A 7 14.90 -13.74 3.28
CA LYS A 7 14.82 -14.47 4.56
C LYS A 7 14.02 -13.65 5.56
N TYR A 8 13.02 -14.28 6.17
CA TYR A 8 12.24 -13.70 7.27
C TYR A 8 12.84 -14.10 8.61
N TYR A 9 12.69 -13.25 9.63
CA TYR A 9 13.18 -13.51 10.97
C TYR A 9 12.46 -12.65 12.02
N PRO A 10 12.25 -13.16 13.26
CA PRO A 10 11.84 -12.33 14.38
C PRO A 10 12.99 -11.38 14.75
N ASN A 11 12.75 -10.08 14.76
CA ASN A 11 13.78 -9.10 15.11
C ASN A 11 13.89 -8.97 16.64
N LYS A 12 14.79 -9.74 17.22
CA LYS A 12 15.00 -9.84 18.68
C LYS A 12 15.68 -8.58 19.27
N ASP A 13 16.17 -7.66 18.44
CA ASP A 13 16.76 -6.37 18.88
C ASP A 13 15.66 -5.34 19.20
N LEU A 14 14.42 -5.59 18.83
CA LEU A 14 13.30 -4.70 19.05
C LEU A 14 12.43 -5.15 20.24
N LYS A 15 11.59 -4.21 20.71
CA LYS A 15 10.69 -4.45 21.84
C LYS A 15 9.74 -5.60 21.54
N GLN A 16 9.70 -6.57 22.47
CA GLN A 16 8.78 -7.69 22.47
C GLN A 16 7.36 -7.25 22.86
N VAL A 17 6.35 -7.85 22.23
CA VAL A 17 4.94 -7.67 22.57
C VAL A 17 4.34 -9.06 22.81
N GLY A 18 3.86 -9.33 24.03
CA GLY A 18 3.25 -10.61 24.37
C GLY A 18 4.15 -11.85 24.20
N GLY A 19 5.47 -11.67 24.31
CA GLY A 19 6.43 -12.76 24.10
C GLY A 19 6.90 -12.90 22.63
N LEU A 20 6.36 -12.09 21.72
CA LEU A 20 6.65 -12.14 20.29
C LEU A 20 7.47 -10.92 19.84
N TYR A 21 8.22 -11.09 18.75
CA TYR A 21 9.05 -10.03 18.16
C TYR A 21 8.51 -9.61 16.80
N PRO A 22 8.75 -8.35 16.38
CA PRO A 22 8.35 -7.89 15.07
C PRO A 22 8.95 -8.76 13.96
N LEU A 23 8.13 -9.12 12.96
CA LEU A 23 8.58 -9.87 11.80
C LEU A 23 9.32 -8.93 10.85
N TYR A 24 10.57 -9.29 10.57
CA TYR A 24 11.45 -8.59 9.64
C TYR A 24 11.83 -9.45 8.46
N VAL A 25 12.17 -8.80 7.38
CA VAL A 25 12.72 -9.44 6.19
C VAL A 25 14.11 -8.90 5.89
N GLN A 26 15.00 -9.80 5.51
CA GLN A 26 16.30 -9.49 4.94
C GLN A 26 16.30 -9.90 3.47
N VAL A 27 16.60 -8.95 2.61
CA VAL A 27 16.72 -9.16 1.17
C VAL A 27 18.19 -8.94 0.78
N ILE A 28 18.79 -9.92 0.10
CA ILE A 28 20.12 -9.78 -0.51
C ILE A 28 19.92 -9.60 -2.01
N TYR A 29 20.30 -8.45 -2.52
CA TYR A 29 20.17 -8.06 -3.90
C TYR A 29 21.40 -7.27 -4.37
N ASN A 30 22.01 -7.67 -5.49
CA ASN A 30 23.21 -7.04 -6.03
C ASN A 30 24.31 -6.78 -4.98
N ARG A 31 24.58 -7.77 -4.11
CA ARG A 31 25.55 -7.71 -2.98
C ARG A 31 25.18 -6.70 -1.88
N LYS A 32 24.01 -6.05 -1.95
CA LYS A 32 23.49 -5.19 -0.89
C LYS A 32 22.55 -5.98 -0.02
N VAL A 33 22.55 -5.67 1.27
CA VAL A 33 21.64 -6.25 2.26
C VAL A 33 20.62 -5.19 2.62
N LEU A 34 19.35 -5.45 2.33
CA LEU A 34 18.23 -4.63 2.72
C LEU A 34 17.53 -5.30 3.89
N LYS A 35 17.19 -4.54 4.94
CA LYS A 35 16.46 -5.03 6.10
C LYS A 35 15.31 -4.07 6.40
N PHE A 36 14.11 -4.62 6.59
CA PHE A 36 12.93 -3.82 6.91
C PHE A 36 11.85 -4.72 7.56
N LYS A 37 10.85 -4.10 8.20
CA LYS A 37 9.68 -4.80 8.72
C LYS A 37 8.96 -5.48 7.54
N ALA A 38 8.57 -6.74 7.68
CA ALA A 38 7.88 -7.45 6.62
C ALA A 38 6.62 -6.68 6.19
N PRO A 39 6.45 -6.41 4.88
CA PRO A 39 5.27 -5.72 4.40
C PRO A 39 4.06 -6.63 4.56
N SER A 40 2.93 -6.03 4.94
CA SER A 40 1.61 -6.65 5.04
C SER A 40 1.62 -8.16 5.33
N THR A 41 1.68 -8.52 6.58
CA THR A 41 1.44 -9.89 6.98
C THR A 41 0.30 -9.91 7.97
N LEU A 42 -0.51 -10.97 7.92
CA LEU A 42 -1.48 -11.30 8.97
C LEU A 42 -0.81 -11.41 10.36
N PHE A 43 0.53 -11.45 10.38
CA PHE A 43 1.34 -11.63 11.57
C PHE A 43 2.42 -10.56 11.66
N GLU A 44 2.14 -9.50 12.39
CA GLU A 44 3.13 -8.45 12.66
C GLU A 44 4.22 -8.88 13.63
N TYR A 45 3.91 -9.80 14.54
CA TYR A 45 4.78 -10.27 15.59
C TYR A 45 4.82 -11.80 15.59
N VAL A 46 6.01 -12.36 15.70
CA VAL A 46 6.26 -13.80 15.64
C VAL A 46 7.34 -14.22 16.64
N ASP A 47 7.37 -15.50 16.97
CA ASP A 47 8.53 -16.20 17.48
C ASP A 47 9.05 -17.19 16.43
N ASP A 48 10.07 -17.96 16.79
CA ASP A 48 10.66 -18.92 15.87
C ASP A 48 9.66 -20.02 15.47
N SER A 49 8.74 -20.44 16.37
CA SER A 49 7.75 -21.48 16.11
C SER A 49 6.63 -21.02 15.16
N ILE A 50 6.16 -19.79 15.33
CA ILE A 50 5.19 -19.18 14.42
C ILE A 50 5.82 -19.00 13.04
N LEU A 51 7.08 -18.55 13.00
CA LEU A 51 7.81 -18.38 11.75
C LEU A 51 7.91 -19.67 10.96
N ASP A 52 8.21 -20.79 11.62
CA ASP A 52 8.27 -22.12 10.98
C ASP A 52 6.90 -22.51 10.38
N ILE A 53 5.81 -22.28 11.10
CA ILE A 53 4.44 -22.51 10.60
C ILE A 53 4.15 -21.64 9.35
N LEU A 54 4.56 -20.38 9.36
CA LEU A 54 4.36 -19.48 8.23
C LEU A 54 5.11 -19.95 6.96
N TYR A 55 6.32 -20.49 7.13
CA TYR A 55 7.06 -21.12 6.04
C TYR A 55 6.37 -22.39 5.54
N GLU A 56 6.00 -23.31 6.44
CA GLU A 56 5.34 -24.57 6.09
C GLU A 56 4.00 -24.36 5.37
N LYS A 57 3.24 -23.35 5.78
CA LYS A 57 1.95 -23.00 5.16
C LYS A 57 2.10 -22.18 3.88
N GLY A 58 3.31 -21.77 3.51
CA GLY A 58 3.57 -20.98 2.31
C GLY A 58 3.13 -19.51 2.37
N PHE A 59 2.70 -19.01 3.53
CA PHE A 59 2.25 -17.60 3.68
C PHE A 59 3.35 -16.59 3.33
N LEU A 60 4.62 -16.92 3.60
CA LEU A 60 5.74 -16.06 3.28
C LEU A 60 6.15 -16.09 1.80
N ASN A 61 5.68 -17.07 1.04
CA ASN A 61 6.00 -17.18 -0.39
C ASN A 61 5.37 -16.03 -1.18
N ASN A 62 4.10 -15.72 -0.92
CA ASN A 62 3.41 -14.60 -1.58
C ASN A 62 4.11 -13.28 -1.29
N CYS A 63 4.43 -13.02 -0.01
CA CYS A 63 5.20 -11.81 0.36
C CYS A 63 6.58 -11.77 -0.32
N SER A 64 7.23 -12.92 -0.52
CA SER A 64 8.51 -12.98 -1.24
C SER A 64 8.34 -12.64 -2.72
N HIS A 65 7.30 -13.14 -3.37
CA HIS A 65 6.98 -12.80 -4.75
C HIS A 65 6.68 -11.31 -4.93
N ASP A 66 5.93 -10.71 -4.00
CA ASP A 66 5.63 -9.27 -4.01
C ASP A 66 6.90 -8.43 -3.89
N ILE A 67 7.83 -8.84 -3.02
CA ILE A 67 9.12 -8.17 -2.85
C ILE A 67 9.98 -8.32 -4.12
N GLU A 68 10.08 -9.50 -4.71
CA GLU A 68 10.83 -9.76 -5.94
C GLU A 68 10.25 -8.97 -7.13
N TYR A 69 8.95 -8.97 -7.27
CA TYR A 69 8.22 -8.19 -8.27
C TYR A 69 8.49 -6.69 -8.09
N THR A 70 8.36 -6.18 -6.86
CA THR A 70 8.62 -4.78 -6.54
C THR A 70 10.05 -4.37 -6.92
N ILE A 71 11.07 -5.18 -6.57
CA ILE A 71 12.45 -4.90 -6.92
C ILE A 71 12.62 -4.83 -8.44
N THR A 72 11.97 -5.74 -9.17
CA THR A 72 12.04 -5.79 -10.64
C THR A 72 11.49 -4.51 -11.27
N ILE A 73 10.34 -4.03 -10.79
CA ILE A 73 9.75 -2.80 -11.31
C ILE A 73 10.59 -1.57 -10.92
N LEU A 74 11.06 -1.50 -9.66
CA LEU A 74 11.95 -0.41 -9.22
C LEU A 74 13.19 -0.29 -10.14
N GLU A 75 13.79 -1.42 -10.54
CA GLU A 75 14.92 -1.39 -11.49
C GLU A 75 14.50 -0.88 -12.87
N ASN A 76 13.42 -1.40 -13.43
CA ASN A 76 12.94 -1.04 -14.75
C ASN A 76 12.61 0.46 -14.83
N GLU A 77 11.98 0.98 -13.79
CA GLU A 77 11.59 2.40 -13.67
C GLU A 77 12.72 3.30 -13.18
N LYS A 78 13.95 2.74 -12.96
CA LYS A 78 15.12 3.45 -12.47
C LYS A 78 14.92 4.13 -11.11
N ILE A 79 13.99 3.60 -10.31
CA ILE A 79 13.78 4.02 -8.94
C ILE A 79 14.79 3.32 -8.03
N PRO A 80 15.46 4.01 -7.10
CA PRO A 80 16.48 3.39 -6.26
C PRO A 80 15.95 2.21 -5.44
N VAL A 81 16.59 1.04 -5.55
CA VAL A 81 16.29 -0.14 -4.73
C VAL A 81 16.90 0.05 -3.34
N THR A 82 16.10 0.50 -2.39
CA THR A 82 16.45 0.75 -0.99
C THR A 82 15.49 0.02 -0.06
N SER A 83 15.89 -0.21 1.21
CA SER A 83 14.99 -0.79 2.21
C SER A 83 13.68 -0.01 2.33
N LYS A 84 13.74 1.33 2.26
CA LYS A 84 12.57 2.21 2.32
C LYS A 84 11.63 1.95 1.15
N ASN A 85 12.14 2.00 -0.09
CA ASN A 85 11.33 1.88 -1.29
C ASN A 85 10.75 0.46 -1.44
N VAL A 86 11.56 -0.58 -1.20
CA VAL A 86 11.07 -1.96 -1.27
C VAL A 86 10.00 -2.19 -0.20
N SER A 87 10.23 -1.79 1.05
CA SER A 87 9.25 -1.95 2.12
C SER A 87 7.94 -1.22 1.85
N LYS A 88 8.02 -0.01 1.27
CA LYS A 88 6.86 0.83 0.99
C LYS A 88 6.04 0.26 -0.16
N TYR A 89 6.68 0.03 -1.29
CA TYR A 89 5.98 -0.29 -2.53
C TYR A 89 5.59 -1.76 -2.68
N SER A 90 6.12 -2.68 -1.85
CA SER A 90 5.66 -4.07 -1.77
C SER A 90 4.48 -4.29 -0.82
N LYS A 91 3.99 -3.22 -0.16
CA LYS A 91 2.73 -3.27 0.59
C LYS A 91 1.54 -3.37 -0.35
N SER A 92 0.47 -4.00 0.12
CA SER A 92 -0.83 -3.91 -0.53
C SER A 92 -1.20 -2.43 -0.72
N PHE A 93 -1.74 -2.10 -1.88
CA PHE A 93 -2.25 -0.75 -2.15
C PHE A 93 -3.25 -0.29 -1.07
N TRP A 94 -4.07 -1.21 -0.56
CA TRP A 94 -5.07 -0.90 0.47
C TRP A 94 -4.46 -0.55 1.82
N ASP A 95 -3.37 -1.21 2.21
CA ASP A 95 -2.65 -0.84 3.45
C ASP A 95 -2.05 0.56 3.33
N ILE A 96 -1.50 0.89 2.15
CA ILE A 96 -0.99 2.23 1.85
C ILE A 96 -2.14 3.24 1.82
N PHE A 97 -3.26 2.87 1.19
CA PHE A 97 -4.43 3.72 1.06
C PHE A 97 -4.97 4.11 2.43
N ASP A 98 -5.25 3.14 3.30
CA ASP A 98 -5.80 3.39 4.64
C ASP A 98 -4.86 4.28 5.47
N GLU A 99 -3.55 4.01 5.43
CA GLU A 99 -2.55 4.79 6.16
C GLU A 99 -2.47 6.24 5.64
N ASN A 100 -2.39 6.42 4.33
CA ASN A 100 -2.19 7.74 3.73
C ASN A 100 -3.48 8.55 3.66
N PHE A 101 -4.63 7.89 3.47
CA PHE A 101 -5.94 8.55 3.55
C PHE A 101 -6.17 9.11 4.95
N SER A 102 -5.82 8.37 6.00
CA SER A 102 -5.85 8.86 7.37
C SER A 102 -4.98 10.11 7.57
N LYS A 103 -3.76 10.12 7.00
CA LYS A 103 -2.86 11.29 7.06
C LYS A 103 -3.47 12.49 6.33
N LEU A 104 -4.05 12.25 5.16
CA LEU A 104 -4.65 13.30 4.34
C LEU A 104 -5.86 13.93 5.04
N ILE A 105 -6.76 13.10 5.61
CA ILE A 105 -7.89 13.58 6.39
C ILE A 105 -7.44 14.38 7.62
N LYS A 106 -6.39 13.94 8.32
CA LYS A 106 -5.83 14.69 9.47
C LYS A 106 -5.28 16.05 9.04
N ALA A 107 -4.70 16.14 7.86
CA ALA A 107 -4.19 17.41 7.34
C ALA A 107 -5.31 18.37 6.94
N GLU A 108 -6.39 17.86 6.35
CA GLU A 108 -7.55 18.67 5.92
C GLU A 108 -8.49 19.02 7.10
N LEU A 109 -8.51 18.20 8.15
CA LEU A 109 -9.34 18.36 9.34
C LEU A 109 -8.48 18.40 10.62
N PRO A 110 -7.69 19.47 10.84
CA PRO A 110 -6.80 19.56 11.99
C PRO A 110 -7.56 19.54 13.33
N ASP A 111 -8.80 20.02 13.36
CA ASP A 111 -9.67 20.08 14.53
C ASP A 111 -10.58 18.85 14.69
N ALA A 112 -10.37 17.80 13.89
CA ALA A 112 -11.16 16.59 14.00
C ALA A 112 -11.02 15.95 15.39
N PRO A 113 -12.12 15.38 15.94
CA PRO A 113 -12.05 14.70 17.24
C PRO A 113 -10.96 13.65 17.31
N LYS A 114 -10.26 13.57 18.42
CA LYS A 114 -9.11 12.66 18.62
C LYS A 114 -9.42 11.21 18.27
N PHE A 115 -10.63 10.74 18.52
CA PHE A 115 -11.00 9.35 18.19
C PHE A 115 -10.96 9.05 16.67
N LEU A 116 -11.06 10.07 15.81
CA LEU A 116 -10.83 9.96 14.37
C LEU A 116 -9.37 10.05 14.00
N THR A 117 -8.60 10.86 14.74
CA THR A 117 -7.20 11.15 14.41
C THR A 117 -6.21 10.21 15.08
N ASP A 118 -6.57 9.56 16.18
CA ASP A 118 -5.68 8.67 16.95
C ASP A 118 -5.68 7.23 16.40
N SER A 119 -6.61 6.88 15.54
CA SER A 119 -6.56 5.60 14.83
C SER A 119 -5.44 5.61 13.78
N PRO A 120 -4.55 4.61 13.74
CA PRO A 120 -3.57 4.50 12.66
C PRO A 120 -4.23 4.30 11.29
N TYR A 121 -5.45 3.78 11.29
CA TYR A 121 -6.25 3.52 10.09
C TYR A 121 -7.61 4.20 10.26
N LEU A 122 -7.84 5.27 9.49
CA LEU A 122 -9.15 5.86 9.41
C LEU A 122 -9.96 5.06 8.38
N GLU A 123 -10.79 4.15 8.87
CA GLU A 123 -11.71 3.44 7.98
C GLU A 123 -12.70 4.45 7.38
N ILE A 124 -12.81 4.49 6.04
CA ILE A 124 -13.76 5.34 5.32
C ILE A 124 -15.17 5.18 5.90
N LYS A 125 -15.54 3.95 6.26
CA LYS A 125 -16.82 3.66 6.90
C LYS A 125 -17.02 4.45 8.21
N LYS A 126 -15.99 4.50 9.07
CA LYS A 126 -16.08 5.25 10.35
C LYS A 126 -16.16 6.75 10.11
N LEU A 127 -15.41 7.25 9.12
CA LEU A 127 -15.51 8.65 8.73
C LEU A 127 -16.94 8.96 8.24
N PHE A 128 -17.48 8.14 7.35
CA PHE A 128 -18.84 8.30 6.84
C PHE A 128 -19.91 8.25 7.96
N GLU A 129 -19.79 7.31 8.90
CA GLU A 129 -20.68 7.21 10.07
C GLU A 129 -20.62 8.46 10.94
N PHE A 130 -19.46 9.10 11.03
CA PHE A 130 -19.27 10.29 11.85
C PHE A 130 -19.77 11.57 11.20
N VAL A 131 -19.43 11.82 9.93
CA VAL A 131 -19.75 13.08 9.24
C VAL A 131 -21.07 13.01 8.44
N GLY A 132 -21.62 11.82 8.22
CA GLY A 132 -22.76 11.59 7.35
C GLY A 132 -22.43 11.78 5.86
N PHE A 133 -23.42 11.54 5.01
CA PHE A 133 -23.23 11.63 3.56
C PHE A 133 -22.84 13.03 3.08
N GLU A 134 -23.58 14.05 3.53
CA GLU A 134 -23.31 15.45 3.12
C GLU A 134 -21.96 15.96 3.63
N GLY A 135 -21.58 15.57 4.86
CA GLY A 135 -20.28 15.91 5.42
C GLY A 135 -19.12 15.23 4.68
N TYR A 136 -19.33 13.97 4.30
CA TYR A 136 -18.33 13.22 3.52
C TYR A 136 -18.13 13.81 2.13
N ASP A 137 -19.20 14.11 1.41
CA ASP A 137 -19.13 14.79 0.11
C ASP A 137 -18.45 16.17 0.22
N THR A 138 -18.76 16.92 1.28
CA THR A 138 -18.10 18.19 1.55
C THR A 138 -16.59 18.01 1.73
N LEU A 139 -16.16 16.99 2.48
CA LEU A 139 -14.75 16.65 2.68
C LEU A 139 -14.03 16.32 1.38
N LEU A 140 -14.64 15.50 0.54
CA LEU A 140 -14.07 15.15 -0.78
C LEU A 140 -13.90 16.39 -1.65
N ASN A 141 -14.82 17.35 -1.56
CA ASN A 141 -14.77 18.57 -2.34
C ASN A 141 -13.76 19.61 -1.78
N MET A 142 -13.31 19.48 -0.54
CA MET A 142 -12.30 20.39 0.06
C MET A 142 -10.89 20.15 -0.50
N SER A 143 -10.58 18.91 -0.91
CA SER A 143 -9.27 18.54 -1.42
C SER A 143 -9.36 17.98 -2.83
N HIS A 144 -8.63 18.61 -3.77
CA HIS A 144 -8.52 18.08 -5.13
C HIS A 144 -7.97 16.64 -5.16
N LYS A 145 -7.03 16.33 -4.28
CA LYS A 145 -6.46 14.98 -4.16
C LYS A 145 -7.50 13.97 -3.68
N LEU A 146 -8.27 14.29 -2.63
CA LEU A 146 -9.33 13.41 -2.14
C LEU A 146 -10.39 13.14 -3.20
N ARG A 147 -10.78 14.17 -3.95
CA ARG A 147 -11.79 14.07 -5.01
C ARG A 147 -11.38 13.14 -6.16
N ILE A 148 -10.09 13.00 -6.42
CA ILE A 148 -9.57 12.09 -7.46
C ILE A 148 -9.37 10.68 -6.88
N ILE A 149 -8.76 10.59 -5.70
CA ILE A 149 -8.28 9.32 -5.14
C ILE A 149 -9.43 8.45 -4.65
N GLU A 150 -10.38 9.04 -3.93
CA GLU A 150 -11.43 8.28 -3.27
C GLU A 150 -12.36 7.54 -4.26
N PRO A 151 -12.98 8.21 -5.25
CA PRO A 151 -13.88 7.53 -6.18
C PRO A 151 -13.20 6.40 -6.96
N ILE A 152 -11.97 6.61 -7.41
CA ILE A 152 -11.22 5.58 -8.14
C ILE A 152 -10.84 4.43 -7.20
N SER A 153 -10.44 4.74 -5.96
CA SER A 153 -10.13 3.71 -4.97
C SER A 153 -11.34 2.89 -4.58
N MET A 154 -12.52 3.51 -4.44
CA MET A 154 -13.77 2.77 -4.20
C MET A 154 -14.06 1.79 -5.35
N ASN A 155 -13.79 2.18 -6.57
CA ASN A 155 -13.97 1.34 -7.74
C ASN A 155 -12.93 0.23 -7.81
N LEU A 156 -11.65 0.54 -7.59
CA LEU A 156 -10.60 -0.47 -7.42
C LEU A 156 -10.90 -1.42 -6.25
N GLY A 157 -11.64 -0.95 -5.22
CA GLY A 157 -12.07 -1.71 -4.07
C GLY A 157 -13.07 -2.82 -4.37
N VAL A 158 -13.85 -2.70 -5.42
CA VAL A 158 -14.73 -3.78 -5.87
C VAL A 158 -13.91 -5.01 -6.25
N PHE A 159 -12.69 -4.82 -6.74
CA PHE A 159 -11.74 -5.90 -7.09
C PHE A 159 -10.97 -6.46 -5.89
N ARG A 160 -11.10 -5.85 -4.69
CA ARG A 160 -10.48 -6.38 -3.45
C ARG A 160 -10.95 -7.79 -3.08
N LEU A 161 -12.12 -8.19 -3.57
CA LEU A 161 -12.70 -9.53 -3.36
C LEU A 161 -12.17 -10.57 -4.36
N ASP A 162 -11.45 -10.13 -5.39
CA ASP A 162 -10.87 -11.00 -6.40
C ASP A 162 -9.37 -11.16 -6.09
N ASP A 163 -8.98 -12.31 -5.51
CA ASP A 163 -7.60 -12.61 -5.09
C ASP A 163 -6.55 -12.43 -6.22
N GLU A 164 -7.00 -12.49 -7.48
CA GLU A 164 -6.12 -12.30 -8.65
C GLU A 164 -5.75 -10.83 -8.90
N ARG A 165 -6.45 -9.87 -8.28
CA ARG A 165 -6.27 -8.42 -8.51
C ARG A 165 -5.76 -7.65 -7.31
N ASN A 166 -4.94 -8.26 -6.48
CA ASN A 166 -4.31 -7.55 -5.36
C ASN A 166 -3.25 -6.58 -5.90
N PHE A 167 -3.56 -5.28 -5.90
CA PHE A 167 -2.64 -4.23 -6.31
C PHE A 167 -1.63 -3.93 -5.20
N LEU A 168 -0.37 -3.78 -5.58
CA LEU A 168 0.70 -3.27 -4.73
C LEU A 168 0.95 -1.79 -5.00
N GLY A 169 1.57 -1.09 -4.06
CA GLY A 169 1.96 0.30 -4.28
C GLY A 169 2.81 0.50 -5.54
N ILE A 170 3.66 -0.48 -5.88
CA ILE A 170 4.52 -0.42 -7.06
C ILE A 170 3.75 -0.46 -8.39
N ASP A 171 2.55 -1.03 -8.43
CA ASP A 171 1.77 -1.15 -9.65
C ASP A 171 1.38 0.20 -10.26
N PHE A 172 1.33 1.27 -9.44
CA PHE A 172 1.08 2.64 -9.90
C PHE A 172 2.31 3.31 -10.53
N PHE A 173 3.51 2.77 -10.34
CA PHE A 173 4.76 3.31 -10.90
C PHE A 173 5.17 2.62 -12.19
N GLY A 174 4.68 1.43 -12.43
CA GLY A 174 4.97 0.62 -13.59
C GLY A 174 4.51 -0.81 -13.37
N GLY A 175 4.75 -1.68 -14.35
CA GLY A 175 4.47 -3.08 -14.23
C GLY A 175 3.21 -3.55 -14.95
N LYS A 176 2.87 -4.81 -14.76
CA LYS A 176 1.83 -5.48 -15.55
C LYS A 176 0.42 -4.95 -15.27
N LYS A 177 0.18 -4.49 -14.04
CA LYS A 177 -1.14 -4.06 -13.58
C LYS A 177 -1.42 -2.58 -13.82
N LEU A 178 -0.45 -1.80 -14.29
CA LEU A 178 -0.67 -0.38 -14.58
C LEU A 178 -1.73 -0.17 -15.67
N ASN A 179 -1.75 -1.03 -16.69
CA ASN A 179 -2.77 -0.95 -17.73
C ASN A 179 -4.17 -1.27 -17.18
N ASP A 180 -4.29 -2.24 -16.27
CA ASP A 180 -5.56 -2.57 -15.62
C ASP A 180 -6.08 -1.36 -14.83
N ILE A 181 -5.19 -0.64 -14.12
CA ILE A 181 -5.53 0.59 -13.41
C ILE A 181 -5.99 1.69 -14.38
N ILE A 182 -5.30 1.85 -15.49
CA ILE A 182 -5.67 2.81 -16.55
C ILE A 182 -7.04 2.48 -17.14
N GLU A 183 -7.30 1.21 -17.45
CA GLU A 183 -8.60 0.75 -17.95
C GLU A 183 -9.72 1.05 -16.95
N GLU A 184 -9.49 0.87 -15.66
CA GLU A 184 -10.45 1.22 -14.61
C GLU A 184 -10.73 2.73 -14.57
N ILE A 185 -9.69 3.57 -14.64
CA ILE A 185 -9.85 5.03 -14.70
C ILE A 185 -10.70 5.41 -15.92
N GLN A 186 -10.42 4.82 -17.08
CA GLN A 186 -11.16 5.07 -18.32
C GLN A 186 -12.60 4.58 -18.26
N TYR A 187 -12.86 3.47 -17.57
CA TYR A 187 -14.20 2.93 -17.41
C TYR A 187 -15.10 3.82 -16.56
N TYR A 188 -14.58 4.38 -15.46
CA TYR A 188 -15.38 5.13 -14.51
C TYR A 188 -15.46 6.64 -14.82
N ASP A 189 -14.49 7.19 -15.53
CA ASP A 189 -14.57 8.60 -15.99
C ASP A 189 -14.98 8.68 -17.46
N ILE A 190 -16.30 8.60 -17.68
CA ILE A 190 -16.90 8.60 -19.02
C ILE A 190 -16.59 9.90 -19.80
N TYR A 191 -16.33 11.00 -19.09
CA TYR A 191 -16.12 12.31 -19.71
C TYR A 191 -14.67 12.53 -20.15
N ASN A 192 -13.72 11.95 -19.44
CA ASN A 192 -12.28 12.20 -19.66
C ASN A 192 -11.51 10.91 -20.02
N ARG A 193 -12.19 9.80 -20.26
CA ARG A 193 -11.59 8.47 -20.47
C ARG A 193 -10.54 8.39 -21.57
N ASP A 194 -10.66 9.23 -22.59
CA ASP A 194 -9.77 9.26 -23.74
C ASP A 194 -8.73 10.40 -23.66
N ASP A 195 -8.75 11.21 -22.57
CA ASP A 195 -7.79 12.27 -22.33
C ASP A 195 -6.53 11.73 -21.64
N GLU A 196 -5.48 11.51 -22.43
CA GLU A 196 -4.18 11.04 -21.92
C GLU A 196 -3.60 11.94 -20.83
N LYS A 197 -3.82 13.25 -20.93
CA LYS A 197 -3.34 14.18 -19.92
C LYS A 197 -4.05 13.96 -18.59
N TYR A 198 -5.38 13.82 -18.62
CA TYR A 198 -6.17 13.53 -17.43
C TYR A 198 -5.77 12.20 -16.77
N ILE A 199 -5.58 11.15 -17.57
CA ILE A 199 -5.13 9.84 -17.06
C ILE A 199 -3.76 9.97 -16.40
N ASN A 200 -2.81 10.64 -17.06
CA ASN A 200 -1.47 10.84 -16.52
C ASN A 200 -1.49 11.69 -15.24
N ASP A 201 -2.28 12.75 -15.18
CA ASP A 201 -2.43 13.60 -13.99
C ASP A 201 -3.05 12.81 -12.84
N THR A 202 -4.02 11.93 -13.12
CA THR A 202 -4.62 11.02 -12.15
C THR A 202 -3.59 10.02 -11.61
N ILE A 203 -2.85 9.33 -12.47
CA ILE A 203 -1.78 8.40 -12.06
C ILE A 203 -0.72 9.12 -11.22
N ASN A 204 -0.31 10.33 -11.61
CA ASN A 204 0.64 11.12 -10.84
C ASN A 204 0.09 11.51 -9.47
N THR A 205 -1.20 11.83 -9.37
CA THR A 205 -1.87 12.10 -8.09
C THR A 205 -1.85 10.87 -7.17
N PHE A 206 -2.07 9.67 -7.72
CA PHE A 206 -1.92 8.42 -6.96
C PHE A 206 -0.48 8.17 -6.53
N ARG A 207 0.51 8.40 -7.39
CA ARG A 207 1.94 8.27 -7.03
C ARG A 207 2.32 9.19 -5.88
N GLU A 208 1.91 10.46 -5.95
CA GLU A 208 2.11 11.41 -4.85
C GLU A 208 1.40 10.97 -3.57
N PHE A 209 0.19 10.43 -3.70
CA PHE A 209 -0.56 9.90 -2.56
C PHE A 209 0.12 8.68 -1.93
N ILE A 210 0.63 7.75 -2.74
CA ILE A 210 1.39 6.60 -2.25
C ILE A 210 2.67 7.07 -1.55
N ASP A 211 3.23 8.21 -1.94
CA ASP A 211 4.47 8.74 -1.38
C ASP A 211 4.31 9.58 -0.10
N LEU A 212 3.08 9.82 0.35
CA LEU A 212 2.81 10.46 1.66
C LEU A 212 3.30 9.60 2.83
#